data_127edb88bec0ab0ebf966f522ed296d9
#
_entry.id   127edb88bec0ab0ebf966f522ed296d9
#
_cell.length_a   1.000
_cell.length_b   1.000
_cell.length_c   1.000
_cell.angle_alpha   90.00
_cell.angle_beta   90.00
_cell.angle_gamma   90.00
#
_symmetry.space_group_name_H-M   'P 1'
#
loop_
_entity.id
_entity.type
_entity.pdbx_description
1 polymer ?
#
loop_
_entity_poly.entity_id
_entity_poly.type
_entity_poly.pdbx_seq_one_letter_code
_entity_poly.pdbx_strand_id
1 'polypeptide(L)'
;GIFNTWSDINPCHAHFRMRAEEVKRGIWQAGGFPLELPAMTLSEPFQKPTTMLYRNLLAMEVEEGVRSYPIDGAVLMGGCDKTGPALLMGAISADVPAIFVPAGPMLRGNWRGGILGSGSDTWKFWDEKRAGNITDDDWNEIEGGIARSFGTCMVMGTAATMMSIAEAMGLALPGASSIPAADASHPRMCSQAGRRIVEMVWDDLT
;
A
#
# COMPACT_ATOMS: atom_id res chain seq x y z
N GLY A 1 7.80 15.56 -2.19
CA GLY A 1 7.65 14.81 -0.93
C GLY A 1 7.26 13.36 -1.16
N ILE A 2 7.80 12.45 -0.39
CA ILE A 2 7.41 11.04 -0.40
C ILE A 2 6.71 10.73 0.93
N PHE A 3 5.39 10.62 0.91
CA PHE A 3 4.59 10.28 2.09
C PHE A 3 4.59 8.75 2.25
N ASN A 4 5.43 8.27 3.17
CA ASN A 4 5.67 6.84 3.38
C ASN A 4 4.96 6.33 4.62
N THR A 5 4.00 5.42 4.43
CA THR A 5 3.24 4.79 5.52
C THR A 5 3.88 3.48 6.01
N TRP A 6 5.18 3.32 5.86
CA TRP A 6 5.91 2.18 6.40
C TRP A 6 5.75 2.06 7.92
N SER A 7 5.63 0.83 8.39
CA SER A 7 5.66 0.52 9.82
C SER A 7 5.90 -0.98 10.05
N ASP A 8 6.56 -1.32 11.15
CA ASP A 8 6.73 -2.71 11.59
C ASP A 8 5.40 -3.38 11.96
N ILE A 9 4.42 -2.60 12.44
CA ILE A 9 3.12 -3.13 12.86
C ILE A 9 2.17 -3.39 11.68
N ASN A 10 2.50 -2.94 10.48
CA ASN A 10 1.61 -3.09 9.33
C ASN A 10 2.25 -3.97 8.24
N PRO A 11 1.93 -5.25 8.17
CA PRO A 11 2.48 -6.16 7.16
C PRO A 11 2.14 -5.74 5.72
N CYS A 12 1.06 -4.99 5.51
CA CYS A 12 0.72 -4.44 4.20
C CYS A 12 1.78 -3.45 3.69
N HIS A 13 2.47 -2.76 4.59
CA HIS A 13 3.42 -1.69 4.28
C HIS A 13 4.88 -2.00 4.68
N ALA A 14 5.15 -3.20 5.19
CA ALA A 14 6.48 -3.57 5.72
C ALA A 14 7.63 -3.41 4.71
N HIS A 15 7.34 -3.53 3.42
CA HIS A 15 8.33 -3.36 2.34
C HIS A 15 8.57 -1.91 1.92
N PHE A 16 7.76 -0.96 2.33
CA PHE A 16 7.84 0.43 1.85
C PHE A 16 9.13 1.13 2.23
N ARG A 17 9.78 0.74 3.33
CA ARG A 17 11.11 1.25 3.67
C ARG A 17 12.10 1.05 2.53
N MET A 18 12.12 -0.15 1.93
CA MET A 18 12.97 -0.45 0.77
C MET A 18 12.44 0.18 -0.51
N ARG A 19 11.12 0.28 -0.68
CA ARG A 19 10.50 0.83 -1.89
C ARG A 19 10.64 2.34 -2.00
N ALA A 20 10.70 3.06 -0.88
CA ALA A 20 10.98 4.49 -0.87
C ALA A 20 12.34 4.80 -1.52
N GLU A 21 13.35 3.96 -1.32
CA GLU A 21 14.65 4.12 -1.97
C GLU A 21 14.58 3.98 -3.50
N GLU A 22 13.69 3.11 -3.99
CA GLU A 22 13.46 2.98 -5.44
C GLU A 22 12.72 4.21 -6.01
N VAL A 23 11.76 4.76 -5.27
CA VAL A 23 11.09 6.01 -5.63
C VAL A 23 12.11 7.15 -5.68
N LYS A 24 12.92 7.32 -4.64
CA LYS A 24 14.00 8.33 -4.58
C LYS A 24 14.94 8.22 -5.78
N ARG A 25 15.34 6.99 -6.12
CA ARG A 25 16.18 6.73 -7.29
C ARG A 25 15.56 7.24 -8.59
N GLY A 26 14.26 6.98 -8.79
CA GLY A 26 13.52 7.47 -9.94
C GLY A 26 13.47 9.01 -10.00
N ILE A 27 13.20 9.66 -8.87
CA ILE A 27 13.16 11.12 -8.76
C ILE A 27 14.53 11.73 -9.07
N TRP A 28 15.62 11.19 -8.49
CA TRP A 28 16.99 11.64 -8.79
C TRP A 28 17.33 11.51 -10.28
N GLN A 29 16.96 10.41 -10.91
CA GLN A 29 17.22 10.17 -12.33
C GLN A 29 16.48 11.16 -13.24
N ALA A 30 15.33 11.67 -12.79
CA ALA A 30 14.54 12.66 -13.53
C ALA A 30 14.94 14.13 -13.19
N GLY A 31 15.92 14.33 -12.31
CA GLY A 31 16.41 15.66 -11.94
C GLY A 31 15.65 16.32 -10.78
N GLY A 32 14.81 15.58 -10.08
CA GLY A 32 14.12 16.04 -8.87
C GLY A 32 14.94 15.82 -7.60
N PHE A 33 14.48 16.39 -6.49
CA PHE A 33 15.08 16.24 -5.16
C PHE A 33 14.08 15.57 -4.19
N PRO A 34 14.23 14.27 -3.89
CA PRO A 34 13.27 13.55 -3.06
C PRO A 34 13.52 13.75 -1.57
N LEU A 35 12.46 14.08 -0.84
CA LEU A 35 12.44 14.11 0.62
C LEU A 35 11.34 13.19 1.13
N GLU A 36 11.69 12.26 2.00
CA GLU A 36 10.76 11.32 2.61
C GLU A 36 10.17 11.87 3.90
N LEU A 37 8.85 11.83 3.99
CA LEU A 37 8.09 12.18 5.18
C LEU A 37 7.41 10.90 5.71
N PRO A 38 7.55 10.59 7.00
CA PRO A 38 6.75 9.53 7.60
C PRO A 38 5.28 9.96 7.61
N ALA A 39 4.40 9.03 7.29
CA ALA A 39 2.97 9.23 7.38
C ALA A 39 2.34 8.10 8.20
N MET A 40 1.24 8.41 8.88
CA MET A 40 0.53 7.44 9.72
C MET A 40 0.19 6.18 8.93
N THR A 41 0.54 5.02 9.49
CA THR A 41 0.13 3.73 8.93
C THR A 41 -1.21 3.29 9.54
N LEU A 42 -2.17 2.94 8.68
CA LEU A 42 -3.47 2.42 9.13
C LEU A 42 -3.52 0.92 8.85
N SER A 43 -3.31 0.11 9.88
CA SER A 43 -3.29 -1.35 9.78
C SER A 43 -4.66 -1.94 10.12
N GLU A 44 -5.48 -2.27 9.12
CA GLU A 44 -6.81 -2.84 9.32
C GLU A 44 -6.81 -4.10 10.21
N PRO A 45 -5.84 -5.04 10.10
CA PRO A 45 -5.81 -6.21 10.96
C PRO A 45 -5.62 -5.91 12.45
N PHE A 46 -4.86 -4.87 12.78
CA PHE A 46 -4.40 -4.65 14.16
C PHE A 46 -5.03 -3.42 14.84
N GLN A 47 -5.38 -2.40 14.07
CA GLN A 47 -5.88 -1.15 14.65
C GLN A 47 -7.37 -1.25 15.02
N LYS A 48 -7.69 -0.94 16.27
CA LYS A 48 -9.05 -1.07 16.82
C LYS A 48 -9.60 0.31 17.23
N PRO A 49 -10.91 0.49 17.23
CA PRO A 49 -11.95 -0.47 16.82
C PRO A 49 -12.05 -0.62 15.30
N THR A 50 -11.59 0.34 14.52
CA THR A 50 -11.54 0.33 13.05
C THR A 50 -10.62 1.45 12.56
N THR A 51 -9.88 1.20 11.48
CA THR A 51 -9.02 2.22 10.82
C THR A 51 -9.83 3.37 10.23
N MET A 52 -11.14 3.19 10.02
CA MET A 52 -12.02 4.23 9.48
C MET A 52 -12.02 5.50 10.33
N LEU A 53 -11.89 5.39 11.64
CA LEU A 53 -11.86 6.54 12.57
C LEU A 53 -10.62 7.42 12.36
N TYR A 54 -9.56 6.87 11.82
CA TYR A 54 -8.26 7.55 11.64
C TYR A 54 -7.99 7.99 10.20
N ARG A 55 -8.87 7.63 9.26
CA ARG A 55 -8.71 7.95 7.84
C ARG A 55 -8.58 9.45 7.59
N ASN A 56 -9.46 10.25 8.17
CA ASN A 56 -9.43 11.71 8.00
C ASN A 56 -8.21 12.34 8.70
N LEU A 57 -7.75 11.76 9.80
CA LEU A 57 -6.55 12.25 10.48
C LEU A 57 -5.31 12.10 9.58
N LEU A 58 -5.15 10.94 8.93
CA LEU A 58 -4.09 10.74 7.94
C LEU A 58 -4.25 11.68 6.74
N ALA A 59 -5.46 11.91 6.26
CA ALA A 59 -5.70 12.85 5.17
C ALA A 59 -5.27 14.27 5.54
N MET A 60 -5.60 14.73 6.74
CA MET A 60 -5.16 16.04 7.26
C MET A 60 -3.63 16.09 7.43
N GLU A 61 -3.00 15.02 7.93
CA GLU A 61 -1.55 14.93 8.07
C GLU A 61 -0.85 15.11 6.70
N VAL A 62 -1.36 14.47 5.66
CA VAL A 62 -0.79 14.59 4.30
C VAL A 62 -1.01 16.01 3.74
N GLU A 63 -2.22 16.56 3.86
CA GLU A 63 -2.53 17.91 3.40
C GLU A 63 -1.63 18.95 4.08
N GLU A 64 -1.54 18.91 5.40
CA GLU A 64 -0.70 19.82 6.17
C GLU A 64 0.80 19.61 5.88
N GLY A 65 1.21 18.34 5.70
CA GLY A 65 2.57 18.03 5.28
C GLY A 65 2.94 18.64 3.93
N VAL A 66 2.03 18.57 2.95
CA VAL A 66 2.24 19.20 1.65
C VAL A 66 2.29 20.73 1.77
N ARG A 67 1.36 21.34 2.52
CA ARG A 67 1.24 22.80 2.65
C ARG A 67 2.34 23.45 3.48
N SER A 68 2.88 22.73 4.46
CA SER A 68 3.85 23.28 5.42
C SER A 68 5.31 23.17 4.97
N TYR A 69 5.61 22.29 4.04
CA TYR A 69 6.96 22.10 3.50
C TYR A 69 7.06 22.60 2.05
N PRO A 70 8.25 22.96 1.55
CA PRO A 70 8.45 23.37 0.17
C PRO A 70 8.41 22.15 -0.78
N ILE A 71 7.21 21.60 -1.00
CA ILE A 71 6.96 20.42 -1.80
C ILE A 71 6.23 20.82 -3.08
N ASP A 72 6.80 20.48 -4.24
CA ASP A 72 6.21 20.75 -5.55
C ASP A 72 5.31 19.62 -6.05
N GLY A 73 5.48 18.41 -5.51
CA GLY A 73 4.69 17.24 -5.86
C GLY A 73 4.79 16.14 -4.81
N ALA A 74 3.82 15.23 -4.77
CA ALA A 74 3.70 14.21 -3.75
C ALA A 74 3.70 12.79 -4.33
N VAL A 75 4.55 11.91 -3.78
CA VAL A 75 4.45 10.46 -3.97
C VAL A 75 3.80 9.86 -2.72
N LEU A 76 2.70 9.17 -2.92
CA LEU A 76 1.85 8.65 -1.86
C LEU A 76 2.01 7.13 -1.77
N MET A 77 2.71 6.63 -0.76
CA MET A 77 2.98 5.20 -0.60
C MET A 77 2.00 4.58 0.39
N GLY A 78 1.05 3.80 -0.09
CA GLY A 78 0.00 3.20 0.73
C GLY A 78 -0.67 1.99 0.10
N GLY A 79 -1.44 1.24 0.86
CA GLY A 79 -2.09 0.04 0.33
C GLY A 79 -3.19 -0.56 1.18
N CYS A 80 -3.14 -0.45 2.50
CA CYS A 80 -4.19 -1.00 3.36
C CYS A 80 -5.52 -0.24 3.19
N ASP A 81 -6.63 -0.86 3.55
CA ASP A 81 -8.02 -0.45 3.28
C ASP A 81 -8.32 1.05 3.31
N LYS A 82 -7.85 1.76 4.34
CA LYS A 82 -8.14 3.19 4.57
C LYS A 82 -6.93 4.08 4.30
N THR A 83 -5.73 3.50 4.21
CA THR A 83 -4.49 4.26 4.01
C THR A 83 -4.44 4.88 2.62
N GLY A 84 -4.69 4.08 1.56
CA GLY A 84 -4.72 4.59 0.19
C GLY A 84 -5.69 5.76 0.00
N PRO A 85 -6.98 5.59 0.33
CA PRO A 85 -7.95 6.69 0.25
C PRO A 85 -7.57 7.92 1.06
N ALA A 86 -7.01 7.74 2.27
CA ALA A 86 -6.60 8.87 3.11
C ALA A 86 -5.48 9.70 2.48
N LEU A 87 -4.46 9.02 1.94
CA LEU A 87 -3.36 9.68 1.24
C LEU A 87 -3.85 10.49 0.04
N LEU A 88 -4.72 9.90 -0.77
CA LEU A 88 -5.31 10.56 -1.94
C LEU A 88 -6.18 11.74 -1.54
N MET A 89 -7.01 11.61 -0.50
CA MET A 89 -7.84 12.71 0.02
C MET A 89 -6.97 13.91 0.43
N GLY A 90 -5.85 13.67 1.13
CA GLY A 90 -4.95 14.73 1.57
C GLY A 90 -4.26 15.42 0.40
N ALA A 91 -3.74 14.67 -0.56
CA ALA A 91 -3.08 15.23 -1.73
C ALA A 91 -4.04 16.02 -2.64
N ILE A 92 -5.24 15.48 -2.89
CA ILE A 92 -6.28 16.17 -3.68
C ILE A 92 -6.71 17.47 -2.98
N SER A 93 -6.85 17.45 -1.65
CA SER A 93 -7.17 18.67 -0.89
C SER A 93 -6.06 19.72 -0.94
N ALA A 94 -4.80 19.29 -1.01
CA ALA A 94 -3.65 20.18 -1.14
C ALA A 94 -3.46 20.74 -2.55
N ASP A 95 -4.09 20.15 -3.56
CA ASP A 95 -4.06 20.59 -4.97
C ASP A 95 -2.64 20.67 -5.54
N VAL A 96 -1.91 19.56 -5.47
CA VAL A 96 -0.54 19.44 -6.00
C VAL A 96 -0.43 18.21 -6.90
N PRO A 97 0.52 18.20 -7.86
CA PRO A 97 0.82 16.97 -8.60
C PRO A 97 1.08 15.81 -7.66
N ALA A 98 0.32 14.73 -7.80
CA ALA A 98 0.44 13.57 -6.90
C ALA A 98 0.36 12.26 -7.66
N ILE A 99 1.20 11.29 -7.25
CA ILE A 99 1.17 9.93 -7.78
C ILE A 99 1.09 8.91 -6.64
N PHE A 100 0.19 7.96 -6.77
CA PHE A 100 0.01 6.89 -5.80
C PHE A 100 0.89 5.68 -6.15
N VAL A 101 1.64 5.20 -5.18
CA VAL A 101 2.43 3.97 -5.24
C VAL A 101 1.73 2.91 -4.39
N PRO A 102 0.97 2.01 -5.00
CA PRO A 102 0.25 0.96 -4.28
C PRO A 102 1.21 -0.04 -3.65
N ALA A 103 0.85 -0.57 -2.49
CA ALA A 103 1.64 -1.62 -1.82
C ALA A 103 1.69 -2.93 -2.62
N GLY A 104 0.71 -3.16 -3.45
CA GLY A 104 0.54 -4.44 -4.15
C GLY A 104 0.07 -5.57 -3.24
N PRO A 105 -0.57 -6.60 -3.78
CA PRO A 105 -1.02 -7.74 -3.01
C PRO A 105 0.15 -8.63 -2.56
N MET A 106 -0.03 -9.33 -1.44
CA MET A 106 0.87 -10.43 -1.07
C MET A 106 0.76 -11.59 -2.08
N LEU A 107 1.70 -12.51 -2.06
CA LEU A 107 1.67 -13.71 -2.90
C LEU A 107 0.41 -14.54 -2.61
N ARG A 108 -0.19 -15.11 -3.65
CA ARG A 108 -1.38 -15.95 -3.54
C ARG A 108 -1.19 -17.09 -2.54
N GLY A 109 -2.11 -17.19 -1.60
CA GLY A 109 -2.09 -18.23 -0.59
C GLY A 109 -2.33 -19.63 -1.17
N ASN A 110 -1.76 -20.64 -0.55
CA ASN A 110 -2.04 -22.03 -0.86
C ASN A 110 -1.79 -22.94 0.36
N TRP A 111 -2.54 -24.05 0.42
CA TRP A 111 -2.33 -25.12 1.38
C TRP A 111 -2.75 -26.43 0.74
N ARG A 112 -1.84 -27.43 0.73
CA ARG A 112 -2.07 -28.79 0.19
C ARG A 112 -2.72 -28.79 -1.20
N GLY A 113 -2.28 -27.90 -2.09
CA GLY A 113 -2.79 -27.76 -3.45
C GLY A 113 -4.06 -26.90 -3.59
N GLY A 114 -4.69 -26.52 -2.49
CA GLY A 114 -5.82 -25.58 -2.47
C GLY A 114 -5.38 -24.12 -2.43
N ILE A 115 -6.12 -23.22 -3.09
CA ILE A 115 -5.89 -21.78 -3.03
C ILE A 115 -6.49 -21.26 -1.72
N LEU A 116 -5.74 -20.40 -1.03
CA LEU A 116 -6.20 -19.70 0.18
C LEU A 116 -6.36 -18.21 -0.05
N GLY A 117 -7.46 -17.65 0.45
CA GLY A 117 -7.67 -16.21 0.60
C GLY A 117 -7.44 -15.76 2.04
N SER A 118 -6.97 -14.53 2.23
CA SER A 118 -6.58 -14.02 3.55
C SER A 118 -7.75 -13.85 4.53
N GLY A 119 -8.90 -13.44 4.07
CA GLY A 119 -10.06 -13.22 4.94
C GLY A 119 -10.94 -14.46 5.07
N SER A 120 -11.51 -14.90 3.96
CA SER A 120 -12.49 -15.99 3.90
C SER A 120 -11.96 -17.30 4.47
N ASP A 121 -10.74 -17.68 4.09
CA ASP A 121 -10.18 -18.98 4.51
C ASP A 121 -9.65 -18.94 5.93
N THR A 122 -9.17 -17.81 6.43
CA THR A 122 -8.79 -17.67 7.84
C THR A 122 -9.96 -17.99 8.77
N TRP A 123 -11.14 -17.40 8.50
CA TRP A 123 -12.34 -17.69 9.31
C TRP A 123 -12.80 -19.12 9.19
N LYS A 124 -12.84 -19.66 7.96
CA LYS A 124 -13.22 -21.03 7.69
C LYS A 124 -12.36 -22.01 8.48
N PHE A 125 -11.04 -21.90 8.35
CA PHE A 125 -10.12 -22.85 9.02
C PHE A 125 -10.02 -22.61 10.52
N TRP A 126 -10.28 -21.37 11.00
CA TRP A 126 -10.43 -21.13 12.42
C TRP A 126 -11.61 -21.88 13.02
N ASP A 127 -12.74 -21.92 12.32
CA ASP A 127 -13.91 -22.69 12.75
C ASP A 127 -13.64 -24.21 12.72
N GLU A 128 -12.93 -24.70 11.70
CA GLU A 128 -12.49 -26.11 11.64
C GLU A 128 -11.56 -26.47 12.80
N LYS A 129 -10.64 -25.57 13.16
CA LYS A 129 -9.75 -25.75 14.32
C LYS A 129 -10.54 -25.82 15.62
N ARG A 130 -11.48 -24.89 15.83
CA ARG A 130 -12.35 -24.87 17.02
C ARG A 130 -13.25 -26.11 17.13
N ALA A 131 -13.65 -26.66 16.00
CA ALA A 131 -14.42 -27.88 15.92
C ALA A 131 -13.57 -29.17 16.13
N GLY A 132 -12.23 -29.03 16.18
CA GLY A 132 -11.32 -30.16 16.31
C GLY A 132 -11.10 -30.97 15.03
N ASN A 133 -11.48 -30.42 13.87
CA ASN A 133 -11.37 -31.07 12.57
C ASN A 133 -9.97 -30.94 11.96
N ILE A 134 -9.15 -30.01 12.42
CA ILE A 134 -7.75 -29.83 12.02
C ILE A 134 -6.86 -29.70 13.25
N THR A 135 -5.61 -30.12 13.10
CA THR A 135 -4.60 -30.08 14.17
C THR A 135 -3.96 -28.70 14.32
N ASP A 136 -3.17 -28.51 15.39
CA ASP A 136 -2.36 -27.30 15.54
C ASP A 136 -1.29 -27.17 14.46
N ASP A 137 -0.73 -28.29 14.00
CA ASP A 137 0.25 -28.31 12.90
C ASP A 137 -0.42 -27.90 11.57
N ASP A 138 -1.63 -28.43 11.28
CA ASP A 138 -2.41 -27.99 10.11
C ASP A 138 -2.68 -26.48 10.16
N TRP A 139 -3.03 -25.95 11.33
CA TRP A 139 -3.27 -24.51 11.50
C TRP A 139 -2.01 -23.69 11.23
N ASN A 140 -0.86 -24.10 11.74
CA ASN A 140 0.42 -23.43 11.48
C ASN A 140 0.79 -23.45 9.99
N GLU A 141 0.56 -24.58 9.31
CA GLU A 141 0.74 -24.69 7.85
C GLU A 141 -0.18 -23.70 7.10
N ILE A 142 -1.44 -23.59 7.52
CA ILE A 142 -2.45 -22.68 6.91
C ILE A 142 -2.05 -21.23 7.14
N GLU A 143 -1.64 -20.84 8.34
CA GLU A 143 -1.15 -19.47 8.62
C GLU A 143 0.02 -19.10 7.70
N GLY A 144 1.02 -19.98 7.61
CA GLY A 144 2.15 -19.80 6.68
C GLY A 144 1.73 -19.81 5.21
N GLY A 145 0.73 -20.63 4.87
CA GLY A 145 0.15 -20.70 3.53
C GLY A 145 -0.65 -19.47 3.13
N ILE A 146 -1.23 -18.73 4.08
CA ILE A 146 -1.93 -17.46 3.86
C ILE A 146 -0.94 -16.30 3.83
N ALA A 147 -0.12 -16.13 4.85
CA ALA A 147 0.79 -14.99 5.02
C ALA A 147 2.14 -15.25 4.32
N ARG A 148 2.14 -15.40 3.00
CA ARG A 148 3.32 -15.81 2.22
C ARG A 148 4.34 -14.70 1.95
N SER A 149 3.95 -13.46 2.06
CA SER A 149 4.82 -12.29 1.86
C SER A 149 4.21 -11.06 2.50
N PHE A 150 4.98 -9.99 2.56
CA PHE A 150 4.43 -8.66 2.78
C PHE A 150 3.50 -8.25 1.60
N GLY A 151 2.73 -7.19 1.79
CA GLY A 151 1.74 -6.69 0.84
C GLY A 151 0.33 -6.70 1.42
N THR A 152 -0.63 -6.19 0.67
CA THR A 152 -2.03 -6.20 1.08
C THR A 152 -2.63 -7.61 1.01
N CYS A 153 -3.85 -7.78 1.51
CA CYS A 153 -4.58 -9.03 1.31
C CYS A 153 -4.56 -9.44 -0.17
N MET A 154 -4.33 -10.73 -0.47
CA MET A 154 -4.26 -11.25 -1.83
C MET A 154 -5.64 -11.43 -2.49
N VAL A 155 -6.72 -11.21 -1.75
CA VAL A 155 -8.09 -11.24 -2.26
C VAL A 155 -8.50 -9.87 -2.80
N MET A 156 -9.47 -9.83 -3.71
CA MET A 156 -10.07 -8.58 -4.19
C MET A 156 -11.03 -8.00 -3.14
N GLY A 157 -10.45 -7.58 -2.00
CA GLY A 157 -11.15 -6.87 -0.93
C GLY A 157 -10.98 -5.35 -1.06
N THR A 158 -11.21 -4.62 0.03
CA THR A 158 -11.17 -3.15 0.03
C THR A 158 -9.81 -2.61 -0.38
N ALA A 159 -8.71 -3.18 0.12
CA ALA A 159 -7.36 -2.72 -0.22
C ALA A 159 -7.09 -2.81 -1.74
N ALA A 160 -7.34 -3.96 -2.36
CA ALA A 160 -7.16 -4.14 -3.79
C ALA A 160 -8.11 -3.25 -4.60
N THR A 161 -9.37 -3.14 -4.17
CA THR A 161 -10.36 -2.26 -4.82
C THR A 161 -9.92 -0.81 -4.81
N MET A 162 -9.43 -0.29 -3.67
CA MET A 162 -8.97 1.09 -3.58
C MET A 162 -7.72 1.36 -4.43
N MET A 163 -6.78 0.42 -4.47
CA MET A 163 -5.61 0.53 -5.36
C MET A 163 -6.04 0.54 -6.83
N SER A 164 -6.99 -0.32 -7.22
CA SER A 164 -7.50 -0.38 -8.60
C SER A 164 -8.30 0.86 -8.98
N ILE A 165 -9.06 1.44 -8.05
CA ILE A 165 -9.78 2.71 -8.27
C ILE A 165 -8.77 3.85 -8.49
N ALA A 166 -7.74 3.95 -7.66
CA ALA A 166 -6.69 4.95 -7.83
C ALA A 166 -6.03 4.85 -9.22
N GLU A 167 -5.75 3.63 -9.67
CA GLU A 167 -5.21 3.38 -11.00
C GLU A 167 -6.19 3.76 -12.11
N ALA A 168 -7.47 3.36 -11.99
CA ALA A 168 -8.50 3.70 -12.97
C ALA A 168 -8.79 5.21 -13.08
N MET A 169 -8.57 5.95 -12.00
CA MET A 169 -8.67 7.41 -11.98
C MET A 169 -7.40 8.12 -12.53
N GLY A 170 -6.37 7.37 -12.90
CA GLY A 170 -5.10 7.95 -13.39
C GLY A 170 -4.15 8.41 -12.28
N LEU A 171 -4.44 8.12 -11.01
CA LEU A 171 -3.63 8.53 -9.86
C LEU A 171 -2.45 7.58 -9.57
N ALA A 172 -2.37 6.45 -10.28
CA ALA A 172 -1.26 5.50 -10.22
C ALA A 172 -0.83 5.10 -11.63
N LEU A 173 0.37 4.54 -11.75
CA LEU A 173 0.83 4.02 -13.05
C LEU A 173 -0.05 2.87 -13.53
N PRO A 174 -0.32 2.76 -14.85
CA PRO A 174 -1.09 1.63 -15.40
C PRO A 174 -0.48 0.27 -15.02
N GLY A 175 -1.32 -0.63 -14.51
CA GLY A 175 -0.93 -1.97 -14.06
C GLY A 175 -0.33 -2.03 -12.65
N ALA A 176 -0.09 -0.89 -12.00
CA ALA A 176 0.58 -0.84 -10.70
C ALA A 176 -0.15 -1.58 -9.59
N SER A 177 -1.49 -1.50 -9.55
CA SER A 177 -2.32 -2.11 -8.50
C SER A 177 -2.26 -3.64 -8.49
N SER A 178 -1.91 -4.25 -9.62
CA SER A 178 -1.89 -5.70 -9.81
C SER A 178 -0.52 -6.35 -9.57
N ILE A 179 0.53 -5.55 -9.38
CA ILE A 179 1.89 -6.07 -9.17
C ILE A 179 2.01 -6.60 -7.73
N PRO A 180 2.30 -7.89 -7.53
CA PRO A 180 2.54 -8.40 -6.19
C PRO A 180 3.71 -7.68 -5.50
N ALA A 181 3.54 -7.37 -4.21
CA ALA A 181 4.54 -6.65 -3.43
C ALA A 181 5.95 -7.30 -3.46
N ALA A 182 6.00 -8.63 -3.53
CA ALA A 182 7.24 -9.41 -3.57
C ALA A 182 7.81 -9.61 -4.99
N ASP A 183 7.10 -9.19 -6.04
CA ASP A 183 7.55 -9.33 -7.42
C ASP A 183 8.64 -8.31 -7.75
N ALA A 184 9.61 -8.71 -8.58
CA ALA A 184 10.69 -7.84 -9.05
C ALA A 184 10.20 -6.63 -9.87
N SER A 185 8.98 -6.68 -10.41
CA SER A 185 8.36 -5.56 -11.11
C SER A 185 7.92 -4.45 -10.16
N HIS A 186 7.67 -4.76 -8.88
CA HIS A 186 7.23 -3.78 -7.90
C HIS A 186 8.29 -2.66 -7.65
N PRO A 187 9.57 -2.96 -7.36
CA PRO A 187 10.60 -1.91 -7.24
C PRO A 187 10.80 -1.13 -8.55
N ARG A 188 10.66 -1.78 -9.71
CA ARG A 188 10.74 -1.09 -11.01
C ARG A 188 9.59 -0.08 -11.18
N MET A 189 8.37 -0.46 -10.82
CA MET A 189 7.20 0.42 -10.80
C MET A 189 7.43 1.60 -9.85
N CYS A 190 7.97 1.38 -8.65
CA CYS A 190 8.31 2.45 -7.72
C CYS A 190 9.29 3.46 -8.33
N SER A 191 10.34 3.00 -9.00
CA SER A 191 11.29 3.87 -9.71
C SER A 191 10.62 4.62 -10.88
N GLN A 192 9.71 3.98 -11.61
CA GLN A 192 8.94 4.64 -12.68
C GLN A 192 8.01 5.72 -12.11
N ALA A 193 7.33 5.45 -11.00
CA ALA A 193 6.50 6.44 -10.32
C ALA A 193 7.33 7.64 -9.86
N GLY A 194 8.55 7.40 -9.37
CA GLY A 194 9.49 8.46 -9.02
C GLY A 194 9.89 9.34 -10.20
N ARG A 195 10.09 8.79 -11.39
CA ARG A 195 10.32 9.59 -12.60
C ARG A 195 9.06 10.35 -13.00
N ARG A 196 7.91 9.67 -12.98
CA ARG A 196 6.65 10.25 -13.44
C ARG A 196 6.22 11.47 -12.63
N ILE A 197 6.40 11.46 -11.29
CA ILE A 197 6.04 12.63 -10.48
C ILE A 197 6.85 13.87 -10.86
N VAL A 198 8.12 13.73 -11.22
CA VAL A 198 8.93 14.87 -11.67
C VAL A 198 8.41 15.43 -12.98
N GLU A 199 8.05 14.57 -13.93
CA GLU A 199 7.41 14.99 -15.19
C GLU A 199 6.10 15.73 -14.91
N MET A 200 5.24 15.19 -14.01
CA MET A 200 3.96 15.81 -13.65
C MET A 200 4.15 17.21 -13.06
N VAL A 201 5.17 17.41 -12.23
CA VAL A 201 5.50 18.73 -11.68
C VAL A 201 5.91 19.71 -12.78
N TRP A 202 6.74 19.29 -13.75
CA TRP A 202 7.14 20.14 -14.88
C TRP A 202 5.99 20.44 -15.85
N ASP A 203 5.05 19.52 -16.00
CA ASP A 203 3.88 19.66 -16.86
C ASP A 203 2.70 20.36 -16.16
N ASP A 204 2.85 20.72 -14.87
CA ASP A 204 1.82 21.33 -14.01
C ASP A 204 0.50 20.53 -14.00
N LEU A 205 0.62 19.21 -13.85
CA LEU A 205 -0.51 18.28 -13.83
C LEU A 205 -1.00 18.07 -12.40
N THR A 206 -2.12 18.69 -12.02
CA THR A 206 -2.80 18.54 -10.72
C THR A 206 -4.09 17.71 -10.83
#